data_133ba92be02db877bd608474d3cda72d
#
_entry.id   133ba92be02db877bd608474d3cda72d
#
_cell.length_a   1.000
_cell.length_b   1.000
_cell.length_c   1.000
_cell.angle_alpha   90.00
_cell.angle_beta   90.00
_cell.angle_gamma   90.00
#
_symmetry.space_group_name_H-M   'P 1'
#
loop_
_entity.id
_entity.type
_entity.pdbx_description
1 polymer ?
#
loop_
_entity_poly.entity_id
_entity_poly.type
_entity_poly.pdbx_seq_one_letter_code
_entity_poly.pdbx_strand_id
1 'polypeptide(L)' 'MQVHLSGRDHNLKIEVEPGQTVRQVLSEAKILPSTVIVSFDGTILPHSTILSSDVVLLVTTVSSGG' A
#
# COMPACT_ATOMS: atom_id res chain seq x y z
N MET A 1 4.12 7.55 11.19
CA MET A 1 3.77 8.13 9.88
C MET A 1 2.38 7.69 9.48
N GLN A 2 1.70 8.53 8.73
CA GLN A 2 0.38 8.20 8.25
C GLN A 2 0.45 7.78 6.79
N VAL A 3 -0.12 6.62 6.47
CA VAL A 3 -0.17 6.12 5.11
C VAL A 3 -1.62 6.11 4.65
N HIS A 4 -1.90 6.81 3.57
CA HIS A 4 -3.22 6.82 2.97
C HIS A 4 -3.22 5.85 1.79
N LEU A 5 -3.98 4.77 1.93
CA LEU A 5 -4.14 3.78 0.87
C LEU A 5 -5.42 4.13 0.11
N SER A 6 -5.28 4.61 -1.11
CA SER A 6 -6.42 5.03 -1.91
C SER A 6 -6.51 4.19 -3.16
N GLY A 7 -7.70 4.12 -3.73
CA GLY A 7 -7.92 3.36 -4.95
C GLY A 7 -9.39 3.07 -5.13
N ARG A 8 -9.70 2.27 -6.15
CA ARG A 8 -11.08 1.95 -6.46
C ARG A 8 -11.73 1.16 -5.33
N ASP A 9 -11.01 0.17 -4.79
CA ASP A 9 -11.56 -0.75 -3.80
C ASP A 9 -11.09 -0.45 -2.38
N HIS A 10 -10.20 0.51 -2.22
CA HIS A 10 -9.61 0.81 -0.93
C HIS A 10 -9.50 2.31 -0.76
N ASN A 11 -9.84 2.79 0.41
CA ASN A 11 -9.69 4.20 0.73
C ASN A 11 -9.65 4.31 2.24
N LEU A 12 -8.44 4.18 2.79
CA LEU A 12 -8.28 4.23 4.24
C LEU A 12 -6.93 4.83 4.59
N LYS A 13 -6.86 5.35 5.80
CA LYS A 13 -5.62 5.89 6.36
C LYS A 13 -5.25 5.07 7.57
N ILE A 14 -3.98 4.73 7.67
CA ILE A 14 -3.48 4.01 8.83
C ILE A 14 -2.23 4.70 9.37
N GLU A 15 -2.02 4.54 10.66
CA GLU A 15 -0.85 5.06 11.32
C GLU A 15 0.11 3.90 11.56
N VAL A 16 1.33 4.02 11.07
CA VAL A 16 2.34 2.97 11.19
C VAL A 16 3.69 3.59 11.54
N GLU A 17 4.61 2.75 12.01
CA GLU A 17 5.96 3.19 12.31
C GLU A 17 6.74 3.46 11.03
N PRO A 18 7.59 4.49 11.01
CA PRO A 18 8.49 4.69 9.87
C PRO A 18 9.43 3.50 9.72
N GLY A 19 9.80 3.21 8.50
CA GLY A 19 10.72 2.11 8.21
C GLY A 19 10.03 0.81 7.86
N GLN A 20 8.71 0.80 7.80
CA GLN A 20 7.99 -0.39 7.36
C GLN A 20 7.94 -0.46 5.85
N THR A 21 7.85 -1.69 5.33
CA THR A 21 7.71 -1.90 3.90
C THR A 21 6.26 -1.73 3.47
N VAL A 22 6.06 -1.53 2.17
CA VAL A 22 4.72 -1.51 1.58
C VAL A 22 3.95 -2.77 1.97
N ARG A 23 4.61 -3.92 1.93
CA ARG A 23 3.98 -5.19 2.28
C ARG A 23 3.48 -5.19 3.71
N GLN A 24 4.28 -4.68 4.64
CA GLN A 24 3.89 -4.61 6.05
C GLN A 24 2.69 -3.68 6.24
N VAL A 25 2.69 -2.55 5.54
CA VAL A 25 1.59 -1.60 5.60
C VAL A 25 0.31 -2.21 5.08
N LEU A 26 0.38 -2.93 3.95
CA LEU A 26 -0.78 -3.62 3.40
C LEU A 26 -1.32 -4.65 4.40
N SER A 27 -0.44 -5.40 5.03
CA SER A 27 -0.86 -6.39 6.03
C SER A 27 -1.56 -5.73 7.22
N GLU A 28 -1.04 -4.59 7.68
CA GLU A 28 -1.68 -3.83 8.76
C GLU A 28 -3.08 -3.39 8.37
N ALA A 29 -3.27 -3.05 7.10
CA ALA A 29 -4.57 -2.63 6.58
C ALA A 29 -5.48 -3.81 6.23
N LYS A 30 -5.02 -5.03 6.47
CA LYS A 30 -5.74 -6.27 6.15
C LYS A 30 -5.99 -6.42 4.66
N ILE A 31 -5.04 -5.98 3.86
CA ILE A 31 -5.06 -6.14 2.41
C ILE A 31 -4.01 -7.20 2.07
N LEU A 32 -4.41 -8.21 1.31
CA LEU A 32 -3.47 -9.24 0.86
C LEU A 32 -2.52 -8.64 -0.16
N PRO A 33 -1.22 -8.59 0.11
CA PRO A 33 -0.26 -7.97 -0.81
C PRO A 33 -0.26 -8.60 -2.20
N SER A 34 -0.52 -9.90 -2.28
CA SER A 34 -0.50 -10.61 -3.57
C SER A 34 -1.65 -10.23 -4.48
N THR A 35 -2.64 -9.51 -3.99
CA THR A 35 -3.83 -9.16 -4.79
C THR A 35 -3.79 -7.73 -5.30
N VAL A 36 -2.78 -6.96 -4.98
CA VAL A 36 -2.75 -5.54 -5.32
C VAL A 36 -1.40 -5.10 -5.86
N ILE A 37 -1.44 -4.05 -6.65
CA ILE A 37 -0.27 -3.32 -7.08
C ILE A 37 -0.34 -1.95 -6.40
N VAL A 38 0.78 -1.52 -5.84
CA VAL A 38 0.86 -0.23 -5.17
C VAL A 38 1.71 0.70 -6.00
N SER A 39 1.24 1.92 -6.20
CA SER A 39 1.99 2.92 -6.93
C SER A 39 2.00 4.25 -6.17
N PHE A 40 3.01 5.04 -6.46
CA PHE A 40 3.17 6.37 -5.89
C PHE A 40 3.62 7.30 -7.01
N ASP A 41 2.86 8.38 -7.18
CA ASP A 41 3.18 9.39 -8.19
C ASP A 41 3.42 8.77 -9.57
N GLY A 42 2.56 7.81 -9.93
CA GLY A 42 2.64 7.16 -11.23
C GLY A 42 3.70 6.07 -11.35
N THR A 43 4.42 5.79 -10.28
CA THR A 43 5.48 4.78 -10.28
C THR A 43 5.06 3.59 -9.44
N ILE A 44 5.15 2.39 -10.02
CA ILE A 44 4.84 1.17 -9.28
C ILE A 44 5.94 0.92 -8.26
N LEU A 45 5.54 0.70 -7.02
CA LEU A 45 6.47 0.42 -5.94
C LEU A 45 6.50 -1.07 -5.65
N PRO A 46 7.68 -1.68 -5.62
CA PRO A 46 7.80 -3.05 -5.12
C PRO A 46 7.31 -3.14 -3.67
N HIS A 47 6.75 -4.27 -3.30
CA HIS A 47 6.24 -4.44 -1.93
C HIS A 47 7.35 -4.41 -0.88
N SER A 48 8.60 -4.53 -1.30
CA SER A 48 9.75 -4.42 -0.40
C SER A 48 10.20 -2.98 -0.19
N THR A 49 9.56 -2.02 -0.85
CA THR A 49 9.90 -0.61 -0.70
C THR A 49 9.68 -0.16 0.73
N ILE A 50 10.67 0.48 1.30
CA ILE A 50 10.59 0.99 2.68
C ILE A 50 9.96 2.38 2.65
N LEU A 51 8.98 2.58 3.51
CA LEU A 51 8.30 3.87 3.66
C LEU A 51 8.84 4.56 4.91
N SER A 52 9.14 5.83 4.82
CA SER A 52 9.75 6.56 5.92
C SER A 52 9.04 7.84 6.31
N SER A 53 8.00 8.23 5.58
CA SER A 53 7.26 9.46 5.88
C SER A 53 5.82 9.30 5.40
N ASP A 54 4.98 10.24 5.80
CA ASP A 54 3.59 10.27 5.38
C ASP A 54 3.51 10.21 3.86
N VAL A 55 2.58 9.40 3.35
CA VAL A 55 2.50 9.17 1.91
C VAL A 55 1.08 8.75 1.53
N VAL A 56 0.69 9.10 0.31
CA VAL A 56 -0.55 8.63 -0.28
C VAL A 56 -0.19 7.64 -1.37
N LEU A 57 -0.65 6.40 -1.22
CA LEU A 57 -0.36 5.33 -2.16
C LEU A 57 -1.62 4.96 -2.92
N LEU A 58 -1.47 4.69 -4.19
CA LEU A 58 -2.57 4.17 -5.00
C LEU A 58 -2.51 2.65 -4.97
N VAL A 59 -3.58 2.03 -4.50
CA VAL A 59 -3.69 0.57 -4.40
C VAL A 59 -4.64 0.11 -5.47
N THR A 60 -4.13 -0.66 -6.41
CA THR A 60 -4.91 -1.18 -7.52
C THR A 60 -5.07 -2.69 -7.33
N THR A 61 -6.31 -3.13 -7.22
CA THR A 61 -6.60 -4.55 -7.11
C THR A 61 -6.39 -5.20 -8.47
N VAL A 62 -5.53 -6.22 -8.51
CA VAL A 62 -5.35 -7.02 -9.70
C VAL A 62 -5.89 -8.38 -9.37
N SER A 63 -7.03 -8.71 -9.95
CA SER A 63 -7.63 -9.99 -9.69
C SER A 63 -6.74 -11.09 -10.22
N SER A 64 -6.40 -12.03 -9.40
CA SER A 64 -5.64 -13.19 -9.84
C SER A 64 -6.51 -14.17 -10.61
N GLY A 65 -7.80 -13.94 -10.62
CA GLY A 65 -8.71 -14.85 -11.29
C GLY A 65 -8.80 -16.20 -10.62
N GLY A 66 -8.08 -16.33 -9.57
CA GLY A 66 -8.05 -17.62 -8.90
C GLY A 66 -8.91 -17.61 -7.69
#